data_c06da3d97bbdde98f16d42dab29c94f9
#
_entry.id   c06da3d97bbdde98f16d42dab29c94f9
#
_cell.length_a   1.000
_cell.length_b   1.000
_cell.length_c   1.000
_cell.angle_alpha   90.00
_cell.angle_beta   90.00
_cell.angle_gamma   90.00
#
_symmetry.space_group_name_H-M   'P 1'
#
loop_
_entity.id
_entity.type
_entity.pdbx_description
1 polymer ?
#
loop_
_entity_poly.entity_id
_entity_poly.type
_entity_poly.pdbx_seq_one_letter_code
_entity_poly.pdbx_strand_id
1 'polypeptide(L)'
;TESTNIIKKLNLLYGKNDIDLWPLNVDQKKLNSWVEDTTLTDGVPLGKTLGTAIPPFSLILINSMIKKYLTIFQALKVFWKHPLRDRGRFFLIMKFFNIQKPVAENCYKILVESLIDIEKDLETSGPYFLGEFTHIDINLMCCFHRLTDLKLEKILELDDLPNLAAYWKLLKKRESYQKAILDFYGPKEKNDILSVFGKNDSMHLKPLIEMVKNLKDH
;
A
#
# COMPACT_ATOMS: atom_id res chain seq x y z
N THR A 1 7.22 7.81 11.76
CA THR A 1 5.93 7.32 12.28
C THR A 1 6.16 6.39 13.45
N GLU A 2 5.13 6.16 14.29
CA GLU A 2 5.23 5.25 15.44
C GLU A 2 5.57 3.82 14.99
N SER A 3 4.97 3.34 13.90
CA SER A 3 5.25 2.00 13.35
C SER A 3 6.72 1.84 12.93
N THR A 4 7.31 2.81 12.27
CA THR A 4 8.74 2.80 11.89
C THR A 4 9.64 2.70 13.13
N ASN A 5 9.32 3.44 14.19
CA ASN A 5 10.08 3.40 15.44
C ASN A 5 9.94 2.04 16.15
N ILE A 6 8.74 1.43 16.11
CA ILE A 6 8.51 0.08 16.64
C ILE A 6 9.36 -0.93 15.89
N ILE A 7 9.34 -0.89 14.54
CA ILE A 7 10.12 -1.82 13.70
C ILE A 7 11.62 -1.63 13.93
N LYS A 8 12.11 -0.38 14.02
CA LYS A 8 13.53 -0.11 14.37
C LYS A 8 13.90 -0.72 15.70
N LYS A 9 13.05 -0.58 16.72
CA LYS A 9 13.30 -1.17 18.05
C LYS A 9 13.28 -2.71 18.00
N LEU A 10 12.36 -3.31 17.26
CA LEU A 10 12.31 -4.76 17.06
C LEU A 10 13.57 -5.26 16.33
N ASN A 11 14.01 -4.54 15.29
CA ASN A 11 15.24 -4.86 14.57
C ASN A 11 16.47 -4.84 15.48
N LEU A 12 16.59 -3.84 16.36
CA LEU A 12 17.66 -3.77 17.34
C LEU A 12 17.65 -4.92 18.35
N LEU A 13 16.46 -5.39 18.74
CA LEU A 13 16.32 -6.46 19.74
C LEU A 13 16.49 -7.86 19.14
N TYR A 14 16.02 -8.08 17.92
CA TYR A 14 15.87 -9.40 17.32
C TYR A 14 16.59 -9.58 15.99
N GLY A 15 17.07 -8.51 15.36
CA GLY A 15 17.74 -8.53 14.04
C GLY A 15 19.16 -9.13 14.03
N LYS A 16 19.63 -9.66 15.13
CA LYS A 16 21.05 -10.03 15.32
C LYS A 16 21.52 -11.28 14.56
N ASN A 17 20.63 -12.11 14.03
CA ASN A 17 21.08 -13.42 13.56
C ASN A 17 20.96 -13.69 12.06
N ASP A 18 20.11 -13.00 11.29
CA ASP A 18 20.00 -13.22 9.82
C ASP A 18 19.24 -12.13 9.05
N ILE A 19 18.55 -11.19 9.70
CA ILE A 19 17.78 -10.16 9.02
C ILE A 19 18.01 -8.82 9.72
N ASP A 20 18.87 -7.99 9.15
CA ASP A 20 18.96 -6.57 9.49
C ASP A 20 18.14 -5.74 8.50
N LEU A 21 17.09 -5.09 8.99
CA LEU A 21 16.22 -4.26 8.16
C LEU A 21 16.83 -2.88 7.86
N TRP A 22 17.96 -2.53 8.49
CA TRP A 22 18.77 -1.33 8.25
C TRP A 22 20.26 -1.68 8.10
N PRO A 23 20.64 -2.55 7.14
CA PRO A 23 22.02 -2.96 6.98
C PRO A 23 22.90 -1.77 6.59
N LEU A 24 24.12 -1.70 7.15
CA LEU A 24 25.03 -0.56 6.98
C LEU A 24 25.62 -0.44 5.56
N ASN A 25 25.62 -1.53 4.82
CA ASN A 25 26.16 -1.64 3.46
C ASN A 25 25.20 -1.13 2.36
N VAL A 26 23.98 -0.70 2.70
CA VAL A 26 23.05 -0.11 1.74
C VAL A 26 23.02 1.42 1.85
N ASP A 27 22.53 2.10 0.81
CA ASP A 27 22.33 3.55 0.83
C ASP A 27 21.28 3.93 1.89
N GLN A 28 21.77 4.39 3.05
CA GLN A 28 20.94 4.78 4.20
C GLN A 28 20.03 5.98 3.89
N LYS A 29 20.47 6.90 3.02
CA LYS A 29 19.66 8.05 2.63
C LYS A 29 18.46 7.61 1.80
N LYS A 30 18.70 6.76 0.81
CA LYS A 30 17.67 6.17 -0.04
C LYS A 30 16.72 5.30 0.78
N LEU A 31 17.25 4.45 1.68
CA LEU A 31 16.45 3.63 2.58
C LEU A 31 15.48 4.47 3.42
N ASN A 32 15.96 5.51 4.08
CA ASN A 32 15.10 6.33 4.94
C ASN A 32 14.08 7.16 4.12
N SER A 33 14.47 7.71 2.98
CA SER A 33 13.56 8.44 2.08
C SER A 33 12.39 7.57 1.61
N TRP A 34 12.68 6.35 1.12
CA TRP A 34 11.63 5.44 0.67
C TRP A 34 10.78 4.87 1.80
N VAL A 35 11.35 4.69 2.99
CA VAL A 35 10.55 4.32 4.17
C VAL A 35 9.54 5.41 4.50
N GLU A 36 9.92 6.69 4.39
CA GLU A 36 9.00 7.82 4.57
C GLU A 36 7.96 7.88 3.45
N ASP A 37 8.37 7.74 2.19
CA ASP A 37 7.50 7.82 1.02
C ASP A 37 6.47 6.67 0.95
N THR A 38 6.83 5.49 1.44
CA THR A 38 5.92 4.33 1.48
C THR A 38 5.02 4.28 2.72
N THR A 39 5.23 5.18 3.68
CA THR A 39 4.48 5.21 4.92
C THR A 39 3.35 6.25 4.85
N LEU A 40 2.15 5.89 5.35
CA LEU A 40 1.07 6.85 5.55
C LEU A 40 1.39 7.73 6.77
N THR A 41 1.84 8.95 6.52
CA THR A 41 2.25 9.90 7.57
C THR A 41 1.16 10.96 7.78
N ASP A 42 0.79 11.22 9.05
CA ASP A 42 -0.19 12.25 9.39
C ASP A 42 0.34 13.65 8.96
N GLY A 43 -0.54 14.45 8.38
CA GLY A 43 -0.22 15.80 7.90
C GLY A 43 0.37 15.84 6.48
N VAL A 44 0.72 14.71 5.89
CA VAL A 44 1.12 14.64 4.47
C VAL A 44 -0.12 14.60 3.59
N PRO A 45 -0.28 15.50 2.60
CA PRO A 45 -1.42 15.50 1.70
C PRO A 45 -1.54 14.20 0.90
N LEU A 46 -2.78 13.80 0.58
CA LEU A 46 -3.05 12.65 -0.28
C LEU A 46 -2.44 12.87 -1.69
N GLY A 47 -1.81 11.84 -2.23
CA GLY A 47 -1.17 11.89 -3.54
C GLY A 47 0.15 12.66 -3.57
N LYS A 48 0.83 12.83 -2.43
CA LYS A 48 2.17 13.41 -2.37
C LYS A 48 3.28 12.36 -2.35
N THR A 49 3.02 11.22 -1.76
CA THR A 49 3.94 10.07 -1.64
C THR A 49 3.21 8.80 -1.99
N LEU A 50 3.91 7.70 -2.25
CA LEU A 50 3.29 6.40 -2.55
C LEU A 50 2.34 5.97 -1.42
N GLY A 51 2.75 6.09 -0.16
CA GLY A 51 1.92 5.76 1.00
C GLY A 51 0.66 6.60 1.12
N THR A 52 0.63 7.82 0.57
CA THR A 52 -0.55 8.71 0.56
C THR A 52 -1.34 8.66 -0.75
N ALA A 53 -0.80 8.08 -1.81
CA ALA A 53 -1.48 7.92 -3.10
C ALA A 53 -2.44 6.71 -3.14
N ILE A 54 -2.13 5.63 -2.41
CA ILE A 54 -2.93 4.39 -2.41
C ILE A 54 -4.27 4.51 -1.63
N PRO A 55 -4.36 5.17 -0.46
CA PRO A 55 -5.60 5.24 0.32
C PRO A 55 -6.83 5.74 -0.45
N PRO A 56 -6.76 6.75 -1.36
CA PRO A 56 -7.92 7.18 -2.13
C PRO A 56 -8.55 6.07 -2.97
N PHE A 57 -7.78 5.16 -3.54
CA PHE A 57 -8.30 3.99 -4.27
C PHE A 57 -9.05 3.01 -3.34
N SER A 58 -8.72 3.02 -2.05
CA SER A 58 -9.35 2.14 -1.04
C SER A 58 -10.70 2.64 -0.54
N LEU A 59 -11.09 3.88 -0.85
CA LEU A 59 -12.29 4.51 -0.26
C LEU A 59 -13.57 3.72 -0.50
N ILE A 60 -13.73 3.14 -1.69
CA ILE A 60 -14.92 2.35 -2.05
C ILE A 60 -15.03 1.10 -1.17
N LEU A 61 -13.92 0.39 -0.95
CA LEU A 61 -13.86 -0.80 -0.11
C LEU A 61 -14.10 -0.44 1.35
N ILE A 62 -13.42 0.58 1.86
CA ILE A 62 -13.56 1.08 3.24
C ILE A 62 -15.01 1.52 3.51
N ASN A 63 -15.62 2.25 2.58
CA ASN A 63 -17.02 2.70 2.70
C ASN A 63 -17.99 1.51 2.79
N SER A 64 -17.82 0.51 1.93
CA SER A 64 -18.62 -0.73 1.96
C SER A 64 -18.46 -1.45 3.30
N MET A 65 -17.23 -1.64 3.78
CA MET A 65 -16.95 -2.32 5.05
C MET A 65 -17.54 -1.56 6.26
N ILE A 66 -17.37 -0.24 6.31
CA ILE A 66 -17.94 0.58 7.38
C ILE A 66 -19.47 0.47 7.41
N LYS A 67 -20.12 0.52 6.24
CA LYS A 67 -21.57 0.37 6.15
C LYS A 67 -22.05 -1.00 6.61
N LYS A 68 -21.32 -2.05 6.27
CA LYS A 68 -21.68 -3.42 6.58
C LYS A 68 -21.45 -3.78 8.05
N TYR A 69 -20.30 -3.39 8.60
CA TYR A 69 -19.85 -3.89 9.90
C TYR A 69 -20.01 -2.91 11.06
N LEU A 70 -20.04 -1.62 10.80
CA LEU A 70 -20.17 -0.61 11.84
C LEU A 70 -21.65 -0.27 12.05
N THR A 71 -22.20 -0.52 13.23
CA THR A 71 -23.56 -0.06 13.57
C THR A 71 -23.57 1.48 13.73
N ILE A 72 -24.77 2.09 13.65
CA ILE A 72 -24.94 3.54 13.85
C ILE A 72 -24.40 3.97 15.23
N PHE A 73 -24.72 3.20 16.28
CA PHE A 73 -24.23 3.47 17.63
C PHE A 73 -22.72 3.38 17.75
N GLN A 74 -22.10 2.41 17.08
CA GLN A 74 -20.64 2.30 17.04
C GLN A 74 -20.01 3.47 16.27
N ALA A 75 -20.58 3.88 15.14
CA ALA A 75 -20.12 5.05 14.39
C ALA A 75 -20.19 6.34 15.22
N LEU A 76 -21.29 6.55 15.96
CA LEU A 76 -21.43 7.66 16.89
C LEU A 76 -20.44 7.58 18.04
N LYS A 77 -20.23 6.37 18.61
CA LYS A 77 -19.23 6.17 19.66
C LYS A 77 -17.82 6.49 19.18
N VAL A 78 -17.45 6.05 17.96
CA VAL A 78 -16.15 6.39 17.34
C VAL A 78 -16.05 7.90 17.14
N PHE A 79 -17.07 8.54 16.59
CA PHE A 79 -17.10 10.00 16.39
C PHE A 79 -16.83 10.78 17.69
N TRP A 80 -17.46 10.37 18.82
CA TRP A 80 -17.29 11.06 20.09
C TRP A 80 -15.98 10.74 20.81
N LYS A 81 -15.50 9.49 20.71
CA LYS A 81 -14.36 9.00 21.49
C LYS A 81 -13.02 9.01 20.74
N HIS A 82 -13.02 9.17 19.41
CA HIS A 82 -11.79 9.16 18.64
C HIS A 82 -10.93 10.39 18.99
N PRO A 83 -9.64 10.20 19.36
CA PRO A 83 -8.75 11.29 19.75
C PRO A 83 -8.55 12.32 18.61
N LEU A 84 -8.54 11.84 17.36
CA LEU A 84 -8.46 12.70 16.16
C LEU A 84 -9.86 12.96 15.63
N ARG A 85 -10.34 14.19 15.77
CA ARG A 85 -11.69 14.61 15.38
C ARG A 85 -12.02 14.34 13.91
N ASP A 86 -11.08 14.56 13.03
CA ASP A 86 -11.30 14.35 11.59
C ASP A 86 -11.47 12.87 11.24
N ARG A 87 -10.75 11.97 11.92
CA ARG A 87 -10.97 10.52 11.77
C ARG A 87 -12.33 10.09 12.32
N GLY A 88 -12.76 10.64 13.47
CA GLY A 88 -14.10 10.38 14.00
C GLY A 88 -15.19 10.82 13.01
N ARG A 89 -15.08 12.04 12.43
CA ARG A 89 -15.97 12.54 11.38
C ARG A 89 -15.96 11.67 10.14
N PHE A 90 -14.79 11.21 9.70
CA PHE A 90 -14.64 10.32 8.55
C PHE A 90 -15.50 9.06 8.71
N PHE A 91 -15.42 8.36 9.84
CA PHE A 91 -16.22 7.15 10.09
C PHE A 91 -17.73 7.43 10.05
N LEU A 92 -18.17 8.55 10.62
CA LEU A 92 -19.57 8.94 10.61
C LEU A 92 -20.06 9.25 9.19
N ILE A 93 -19.29 10.04 8.43
CA ILE A 93 -19.61 10.36 7.04
C ILE A 93 -19.65 9.08 6.18
N MET A 94 -18.66 8.21 6.32
CA MET A 94 -18.60 6.94 5.59
C MET A 94 -19.76 6.00 5.94
N LYS A 95 -20.32 6.08 7.16
CA LYS A 95 -21.49 5.28 7.56
C LYS A 95 -22.75 5.71 6.83
N PHE A 96 -22.99 7.02 6.70
CA PHE A 96 -24.25 7.53 6.17
C PHE A 96 -24.23 7.85 4.68
N PHE A 97 -23.08 8.19 4.12
CA PHE A 97 -22.97 8.64 2.73
C PHE A 97 -22.19 7.66 1.86
N ASN A 98 -22.57 7.58 0.59
CA ASN A 98 -21.74 6.95 -0.45
C ASN A 98 -20.72 7.99 -0.90
N ILE A 99 -19.49 7.89 -0.42
CA ILE A 99 -18.42 8.75 -0.90
C ILE A 99 -17.84 8.12 -2.16
N GLN A 100 -18.32 8.56 -3.30
CA GLN A 100 -17.70 8.34 -4.61
C GLN A 100 -16.91 9.59 -4.98
N LYS A 101 -15.90 9.94 -4.18
CA LYS A 101 -14.97 10.97 -4.63
C LYS A 101 -14.08 10.36 -5.70
N PRO A 102 -13.94 11.00 -6.87
CA PRO A 102 -12.98 10.57 -7.86
C PRO A 102 -11.58 10.60 -7.22
N VAL A 103 -10.76 9.61 -7.54
CA VAL A 103 -9.36 9.63 -7.15
C VAL A 103 -8.69 10.80 -7.88
N ALA A 104 -8.00 11.65 -7.15
CA ALA A 104 -7.34 12.80 -7.73
C ALA A 104 -6.22 12.36 -8.69
N GLU A 105 -6.03 13.09 -9.78
CA GLU A 105 -5.07 12.76 -10.84
C GLU A 105 -3.63 12.61 -10.31
N ASN A 106 -3.24 13.43 -9.35
CA ASN A 106 -1.92 13.32 -8.72
C ASN A 106 -1.72 11.97 -8.00
N CYS A 107 -2.78 11.30 -7.53
CA CYS A 107 -2.64 9.96 -6.93
C CYS A 107 -2.26 8.91 -7.98
N TYR A 108 -2.85 8.99 -9.19
CA TYR A 108 -2.47 8.14 -10.31
C TYR A 108 -1.02 8.40 -10.70
N LYS A 109 -0.68 9.67 -10.88
CA LYS A 109 0.67 10.10 -11.27
C LYS A 109 1.72 9.59 -10.29
N ILE A 110 1.58 9.87 -9.00
CA ILE A 110 2.54 9.44 -7.97
C ILE A 110 2.63 7.91 -7.89
N LEU A 111 1.49 7.19 -7.97
CA LEU A 111 1.53 5.74 -7.99
C LEU A 111 2.34 5.21 -9.17
N VAL A 112 2.08 5.69 -10.38
CA VAL A 112 2.77 5.22 -11.60
C VAL A 112 4.24 5.63 -11.60
N GLU A 113 4.57 6.87 -11.26
CA GLU A 113 5.97 7.34 -11.14
C GLU A 113 6.75 6.49 -10.14
N SER A 114 6.16 6.21 -8.97
CA SER A 114 6.80 5.33 -7.98
C SER A 114 7.05 3.92 -8.50
N LEU A 115 6.11 3.33 -9.26
CA LEU A 115 6.30 1.99 -9.84
C LEU A 115 7.41 1.99 -10.90
N ILE A 116 7.51 3.05 -11.71
CA ILE A 116 8.57 3.21 -12.72
C ILE A 116 9.93 3.42 -12.03
N ASP A 117 9.99 4.19 -10.96
CA ASP A 117 11.23 4.39 -10.20
C ASP A 117 11.69 3.11 -9.51
N ILE A 118 10.74 2.33 -8.95
CA ILE A 118 11.04 0.99 -8.40
C ILE A 118 11.58 0.07 -9.50
N GLU A 119 10.98 0.05 -10.69
CA GLU A 119 11.46 -0.73 -11.83
C GLU A 119 12.91 -0.42 -12.16
N LYS A 120 13.26 0.89 -12.31
CA LYS A 120 14.63 1.36 -12.61
C LYS A 120 15.60 0.97 -11.51
N ASP A 121 15.22 1.11 -10.26
CA ASP A 121 16.07 0.77 -9.13
C ASP A 121 16.36 -0.73 -9.07
N LEU A 122 15.37 -1.57 -9.32
CA LEU A 122 15.50 -3.02 -9.35
C LEU A 122 16.40 -3.53 -10.51
N GLU A 123 16.43 -2.82 -11.63
CA GLU A 123 17.32 -3.15 -12.75
C GLU A 123 18.78 -3.20 -12.33
N THR A 124 19.19 -2.33 -11.42
CA THR A 124 20.58 -2.19 -10.96
C THR A 124 20.87 -2.87 -9.64
N SER A 125 19.90 -2.96 -8.74
CA SER A 125 20.09 -3.45 -7.38
C SER A 125 19.60 -4.87 -7.13
N GLY A 126 18.65 -5.38 -7.92
CA GLY A 126 17.95 -6.65 -7.68
C GLY A 126 18.70 -7.72 -6.85
N PRO A 127 18.03 -8.70 -6.26
CA PRO A 127 16.60 -9.04 -6.39
C PRO A 127 15.70 -8.25 -5.46
N TYR A 128 16.22 -7.55 -4.45
CA TYR A 128 15.51 -6.66 -3.54
C TYR A 128 15.80 -5.20 -3.87
N PHE A 129 14.95 -4.30 -3.38
CA PHE A 129 14.97 -2.87 -3.76
C PHE A 129 16.34 -2.18 -3.55
N LEU A 130 17.10 -2.58 -2.51
CA LEU A 130 18.48 -2.12 -2.26
C LEU A 130 19.51 -3.26 -2.32
N GLY A 131 19.22 -4.33 -3.07
CA GLY A 131 20.07 -5.52 -3.17
C GLY A 131 19.80 -6.54 -2.06
N GLU A 132 19.58 -6.08 -0.84
CA GLU A 132 19.25 -6.90 0.32
C GLU A 132 17.82 -6.60 0.82
N PHE A 133 17.23 -7.55 1.53
CA PHE A 133 15.89 -7.38 2.10
C PHE A 133 15.93 -6.39 3.28
N THR A 134 15.20 -5.29 3.15
CA THR A 134 15.19 -4.18 4.08
C THR A 134 13.76 -3.82 4.52
N HIS A 135 13.64 -2.80 5.36
CA HIS A 135 12.33 -2.25 5.76
C HIS A 135 11.51 -1.71 4.58
N ILE A 136 12.17 -1.24 3.50
CA ILE A 136 11.44 -0.79 2.30
C ILE A 136 10.66 -1.95 1.69
N ASP A 137 11.27 -3.14 1.59
CA ASP A 137 10.62 -4.31 1.00
C ASP A 137 9.38 -4.73 1.78
N ILE A 138 9.38 -4.55 3.10
CA ILE A 138 8.19 -4.77 3.94
C ILE A 138 7.09 -3.76 3.61
N ASN A 139 7.43 -2.49 3.50
CA ASN A 139 6.46 -1.44 3.17
C ASN A 139 5.89 -1.62 1.76
N LEU A 140 6.76 -1.90 0.77
CA LEU A 140 6.34 -2.17 -0.61
C LEU A 140 5.47 -3.41 -0.70
N MET A 141 5.80 -4.48 0.05
CA MET A 141 4.95 -5.68 0.14
C MET A 141 3.53 -5.34 0.62
N CYS A 142 3.41 -4.48 1.63
CA CYS A 142 2.10 -4.04 2.14
C CYS A 142 1.36 -3.17 1.10
N CYS A 143 2.07 -2.25 0.42
CA CYS A 143 1.51 -1.41 -0.63
C CYS A 143 1.00 -2.26 -1.80
N PHE A 144 1.79 -3.20 -2.29
CA PHE A 144 1.45 -4.07 -3.41
C PHE A 144 0.30 -5.03 -3.06
N HIS A 145 0.30 -5.58 -1.83
CA HIS A 145 -0.84 -6.37 -1.36
C HIS A 145 -2.12 -5.53 -1.34
N ARG A 146 -2.04 -4.26 -0.94
CA ARG A 146 -3.20 -3.38 -1.00
C ARG A 146 -3.69 -3.16 -2.44
N LEU A 147 -2.80 -3.07 -3.43
CA LEU A 147 -3.20 -3.01 -4.84
C LEU A 147 -3.90 -4.31 -5.29
N THR A 148 -3.46 -5.46 -4.79
CA THR A 148 -4.16 -6.75 -5.02
C THR A 148 -5.58 -6.72 -4.48
N ASP A 149 -5.80 -6.24 -3.25
CA ASP A 149 -7.13 -6.08 -2.65
C ASP A 149 -8.06 -5.19 -3.48
N LEU A 150 -7.49 -4.20 -4.12
CA LEU A 150 -8.20 -3.21 -4.94
C LEU A 150 -8.42 -3.66 -6.39
N LYS A 151 -8.07 -4.91 -6.73
CA LYS A 151 -8.12 -5.44 -8.10
C LYS A 151 -7.29 -4.62 -9.09
N LEU A 152 -6.12 -4.16 -8.62
CA LEU A 152 -5.12 -3.42 -9.38
C LEU A 152 -3.82 -4.21 -9.58
N GLU A 153 -3.74 -5.48 -9.13
CA GLU A 153 -2.51 -6.28 -9.14
C GLU A 153 -1.85 -6.36 -10.52
N LYS A 154 -2.64 -6.36 -11.59
CA LYS A 154 -2.13 -6.43 -12.97
C LYS A 154 -1.17 -5.30 -13.33
N ILE A 155 -1.19 -4.16 -12.63
CA ILE A 155 -0.23 -3.08 -12.85
C ILE A 155 1.18 -3.48 -12.39
N LEU A 156 1.29 -4.40 -11.42
CA LEU A 156 2.55 -4.92 -10.92
C LEU A 156 3.11 -6.06 -11.78
N GLU A 157 2.37 -6.52 -12.78
CA GLU A 157 2.70 -7.70 -13.61
C GLU A 157 2.75 -7.33 -15.10
N LEU A 158 2.96 -6.04 -15.41
CA LEU A 158 3.08 -5.56 -16.79
C LEU A 158 4.40 -6.00 -17.42
N ASP A 159 4.35 -6.37 -18.70
CA ASP A 159 5.56 -6.64 -19.51
C ASP A 159 6.47 -5.42 -19.60
N ASP A 160 5.90 -4.22 -19.48
CA ASP A 160 6.62 -2.95 -19.43
C ASP A 160 7.44 -2.76 -18.14
N LEU A 161 7.18 -3.54 -17.07
CA LEU A 161 7.82 -3.45 -15.76
C LEU A 161 8.32 -4.83 -15.30
N PRO A 162 9.25 -5.49 -16.05
CA PRO A 162 9.63 -6.87 -15.81
C PRO A 162 10.36 -7.11 -14.47
N ASN A 163 11.18 -6.15 -14.03
CA ASN A 163 11.90 -6.27 -12.76
C ASN A 163 10.92 -6.13 -11.56
N LEU A 164 9.96 -5.21 -11.66
CA LEU A 164 8.89 -5.05 -10.68
C LEU A 164 8.03 -6.33 -10.60
N ALA A 165 7.68 -6.92 -11.74
CA ALA A 165 6.91 -8.18 -11.79
C ALA A 165 7.67 -9.34 -11.14
N ALA A 166 8.97 -9.47 -11.43
CA ALA A 166 9.84 -10.46 -10.80
C ALA A 166 9.97 -10.23 -9.28
N TYR A 167 10.14 -8.97 -8.88
CA TYR A 167 10.23 -8.56 -7.48
C TYR A 167 8.94 -8.86 -6.71
N TRP A 168 7.76 -8.49 -7.25
CA TRP A 168 6.49 -8.82 -6.62
C TRP A 168 6.29 -10.33 -6.46
N LYS A 169 6.65 -11.10 -7.47
CA LYS A 169 6.65 -12.57 -7.41
C LYS A 169 7.60 -13.11 -6.31
N LEU A 170 8.76 -12.49 -6.14
CA LEU A 170 9.72 -12.84 -5.09
C LEU A 170 9.14 -12.52 -3.69
N LEU A 171 8.58 -11.34 -3.49
CA LEU A 171 7.95 -10.94 -2.23
C LEU A 171 6.81 -11.87 -1.83
N LYS A 172 5.94 -12.25 -2.79
CA LYS A 172 4.84 -13.21 -2.56
C LYS A 172 5.31 -14.61 -2.10
N LYS A 173 6.54 -15.01 -2.41
CA LYS A 173 7.10 -16.31 -2.00
C LYS A 173 7.67 -16.33 -0.58
N ARG A 174 7.82 -15.18 0.07
CA ARG A 174 8.37 -15.13 1.42
C ARG A 174 7.40 -15.75 2.44
N GLU A 175 7.95 -16.54 3.35
CA GLU A 175 7.18 -17.12 4.46
C GLU A 175 6.51 -16.03 5.33
N SER A 176 7.20 -14.88 5.48
CA SER A 176 6.65 -13.73 6.21
C SER A 176 5.39 -13.14 5.54
N TYR A 177 5.32 -13.14 4.19
CA TYR A 177 4.13 -12.71 3.47
C TYR A 177 2.95 -13.67 3.74
N GLN A 178 3.20 -14.97 3.69
CA GLN A 178 2.19 -15.97 4.02
C GLN A 178 1.70 -15.78 5.45
N LYS A 179 2.60 -15.79 6.43
CA LYS A 179 2.24 -15.77 7.86
C LYS A 179 1.66 -14.44 8.33
N ALA A 180 2.23 -13.29 7.87
CA ALA A 180 1.83 -11.98 8.37
C ALA A 180 0.64 -11.36 7.62
N ILE A 181 0.37 -11.82 6.39
CA ILE A 181 -0.69 -11.25 5.56
C ILE A 181 -1.73 -12.32 5.20
N LEU A 182 -1.35 -13.38 4.47
CA LEU A 182 -2.33 -14.30 3.89
C LEU A 182 -3.05 -15.16 4.94
N ASP A 183 -2.38 -15.56 6.02
CA ASP A 183 -2.99 -16.36 7.09
C ASP A 183 -4.04 -15.58 7.89
N PHE A 184 -3.93 -14.23 7.89
CA PHE A 184 -4.94 -13.34 8.48
C PHE A 184 -6.08 -13.00 7.50
N TYR A 185 -5.94 -13.39 6.24
CA TYR A 185 -6.91 -13.11 5.19
C TYR A 185 -8.02 -14.17 5.21
N GLY A 186 -9.04 -13.90 5.99
CA GLY A 186 -10.16 -14.81 6.17
C GLY A 186 -11.16 -14.80 5.00
N PRO A 187 -12.16 -15.69 5.05
CA PRO A 187 -13.27 -15.70 4.08
C PRO A 187 -14.06 -14.39 4.05
N LYS A 188 -14.09 -13.67 5.20
CA LYS A 188 -14.81 -12.41 5.36
C LYS A 188 -14.20 -11.31 4.49
N GLU A 189 -12.88 -11.12 4.55
CA GLU A 189 -12.13 -10.14 3.79
C GLU A 189 -12.25 -10.42 2.28
N LYS A 190 -12.10 -11.67 1.88
CA LYS A 190 -12.28 -12.11 0.48
C LYS A 190 -13.68 -11.80 -0.03
N ASN A 191 -14.71 -12.09 0.78
CA ASN A 191 -16.10 -11.81 0.43
C ASN A 191 -16.38 -10.30 0.33
N ASP A 192 -15.74 -9.46 1.16
CA ASP A 192 -15.92 -8.02 1.09
C ASP A 192 -15.33 -7.44 -0.20
N ILE A 193 -14.15 -7.87 -0.60
CA ILE A 193 -13.54 -7.50 -1.87
C ILE A 193 -14.42 -7.94 -3.03
N LEU A 194 -14.89 -9.20 -3.02
CA LEU A 194 -15.80 -9.71 -4.04
C LEU A 194 -17.13 -8.94 -4.09
N SER A 195 -17.66 -8.50 -2.94
CA SER A 195 -18.91 -7.73 -2.89
C SER A 195 -18.78 -6.34 -3.51
N VAL A 196 -17.58 -5.75 -3.50
CA VAL A 196 -17.30 -4.41 -4.05
C VAL A 196 -16.90 -4.47 -5.51
N PHE A 197 -16.00 -5.37 -5.88
CA PHE A 197 -15.40 -5.43 -7.21
C PHE A 197 -15.95 -6.57 -8.09
N GLY A 198 -16.65 -7.56 -7.50
CA GLY A 198 -17.03 -8.77 -8.20
C GLY A 198 -15.81 -9.55 -8.69
N LYS A 199 -15.93 -10.08 -9.93
CA LYS A 199 -14.83 -10.76 -10.63
C LYS A 199 -14.03 -9.84 -11.54
N ASN A 200 -14.42 -8.56 -11.64
CA ASN A 200 -13.83 -7.60 -12.55
C ASN A 200 -12.62 -6.91 -11.94
N ASP A 201 -11.75 -6.41 -12.80
CA ASP A 201 -10.69 -5.49 -12.41
C ASP A 201 -11.28 -4.16 -11.93
N SER A 202 -10.51 -3.42 -11.16
CA SER A 202 -10.90 -2.07 -10.75
C SER A 202 -11.04 -1.15 -11.97
N MET A 203 -12.01 -0.24 -11.94
CA MET A 203 -12.16 0.80 -12.95
C MET A 203 -10.91 1.69 -13.10
N HIS A 204 -10.06 1.72 -12.08
CA HIS A 204 -8.81 2.49 -12.07
C HIS A 204 -7.66 1.79 -12.81
N LEU A 205 -7.77 0.49 -13.11
CA LEU A 205 -6.66 -0.28 -13.68
C LEU A 205 -6.28 0.22 -15.09
N LYS A 206 -7.28 0.39 -15.98
CA LYS A 206 -7.03 0.82 -17.35
C LYS A 206 -6.33 2.17 -17.43
N PRO A 207 -6.81 3.24 -16.76
CA PRO A 207 -6.10 4.53 -16.72
C PRO A 207 -4.66 4.44 -16.21
N LEU A 208 -4.41 3.60 -15.18
CA LEU A 208 -3.07 3.41 -14.63
C LEU A 208 -2.13 2.74 -15.65
N ILE A 209 -2.59 1.71 -16.36
CA ILE A 209 -1.81 1.04 -17.41
C ILE A 209 -1.48 2.00 -18.57
N GLU A 210 -2.46 2.78 -19.02
CA GLU A 210 -2.25 3.79 -20.06
C GLU A 210 -1.20 4.84 -19.64
N MET A 211 -1.23 5.25 -18.37
CA MET A 211 -0.25 6.20 -17.83
C MET A 211 1.16 5.60 -17.75
N VAL A 212 1.32 4.32 -17.37
CA VAL A 212 2.63 3.62 -17.39
C VAL A 212 3.22 3.65 -18.80
N LYS A 213 2.43 3.29 -19.82
CA LYS A 213 2.87 3.29 -21.22
C LYS A 213 3.32 4.68 -21.68
N ASN A 214 2.50 5.69 -21.43
CA ASN A 214 2.80 7.06 -21.82
C ASN A 214 4.08 7.61 -21.20
N LEU A 215 4.37 7.26 -19.92
CA LEU A 215 5.57 7.73 -19.24
C LEU A 215 6.85 6.95 -19.59
N LYS A 216 6.72 5.75 -20.15
CA LYS A 216 7.88 4.98 -20.64
C LYS A 216 8.28 5.31 -22.08
N ASP A 217 7.34 5.81 -22.87
CA ASP A 217 7.58 6.20 -24.26
C ASP A 217 8.24 7.59 -24.39
N HIS A 218 8.43 8.31 -23.27
CA HIS A 218 9.10 9.62 -23.17
C HIS A 218 10.38 9.53 -22.33
#